data_e37688df1794925d2d35d2790c7e815e
#
_entry.id   e37688df1794925d2d35d2790c7e815e
#
_cell.length_a   1.000
_cell.length_b   1.000
_cell.length_c   1.000
_cell.angle_alpha   90.00
_cell.angle_beta   90.00
_cell.angle_gamma   90.00
#
_symmetry.space_group_name_H-M   'P 1'
#
loop_
_entity.id
_entity.type
_entity.pdbx_description
1 polymer ?
#
loop_
_entity_poly.entity_id
_entity_poly.type
_entity_poly.pdbx_seq_one_letter_code
_entity_poly.pdbx_strand_id
1 'polypeptide(L)'
;MRRATNAVASAAQQLDEMCTLAARDLDEQTLARIRELIDVTSERSEVDPSWCVIGMLGGTGAGKSSLVNALSGGEVVTAGVRRPTTNEACAVLPRGREPQELLGWLGIGRRVEAPQALPGDTVIVDLPDIDSVEAGHAEITDRLASRVDALVVVVNPQKYADARLHDEWLARLRSSHASVTVVLTHIDTISMPERDAIVQDLRRLLNERGAAQAEVFAVSSTTGEGMRTLTKYLTREAERVSRQASRARAALREASRLLCESLELTGTVRGLETDGLAAELAGTAADLAGAPIIAEAVADSTLRAGRRAGGWLPLRWLARTGADPLRRLHLDDESRAEGATTPTLPTRSASDEAAFVNAVRGAVGERAQARPARWRAALVERALSGAREVPDAAHREVAEHIRVSTGAPALCRVLGGAQLLAWLGVVVGVAWIVLVHLGRAVLIDVRVPALGPIPLPTALVALCLLITVLCACTSRAVARWAASRRRRVVMRDLRGLCRDAVDRLVVAPLRSEDNRQVTIASFLARLPL
;
A
#
# COMPACT_ATOMS: atom_id res chain seq x y z
N MET A 1 -7.59 18.25 -13.30
CA MET A 1 -8.65 17.94 -14.24
C MET A 1 -8.24 16.81 -15.19
N ARG A 2 -7.96 15.59 -14.65
CA ARG A 2 -7.57 14.37 -15.41
C ARG A 2 -8.40 13.15 -14.94
N ARG A 3 -9.69 13.30 -14.61
CA ARG A 3 -10.44 12.28 -13.85
C ARG A 3 -11.69 11.68 -14.52
N ALA A 4 -12.02 11.99 -15.76
CA ALA A 4 -13.21 11.39 -16.38
C ALA A 4 -12.95 10.61 -17.67
N THR A 5 -11.73 10.51 -18.11
CA THR A 5 -11.33 9.95 -19.41
C THR A 5 -11.19 8.45 -19.37
N ASN A 6 -12.05 7.66 -18.99
CA ASN A 6 -12.05 6.18 -19.13
C ASN A 6 -12.90 5.50 -18.05
N ALA A 7 -14.14 5.97 -17.82
CA ALA A 7 -14.92 5.45 -16.72
C ALA A 7 -15.13 3.92 -16.79
N VAL A 8 -15.41 3.36 -17.97
CA VAL A 8 -15.68 1.92 -18.11
C VAL A 8 -14.39 1.11 -18.19
N ALA A 9 -13.40 1.54 -19.03
CA ALA A 9 -12.12 0.84 -19.14
C ALA A 9 -11.30 0.99 -17.85
N SER A 10 -11.29 2.19 -17.24
CA SER A 10 -10.66 2.42 -15.95
C SER A 10 -11.33 1.60 -14.84
N ALA A 11 -12.66 1.49 -14.84
CA ALA A 11 -13.38 0.65 -13.89
C ALA A 11 -13.08 -0.83 -14.10
N ALA A 12 -12.99 -1.29 -15.35
CA ALA A 12 -12.61 -2.66 -15.69
C ALA A 12 -11.19 -3.00 -15.22
N GLN A 13 -10.21 -2.13 -15.54
CA GLN A 13 -8.82 -2.30 -15.11
C GLN A 13 -8.70 -2.29 -13.60
N GLN A 14 -9.32 -1.33 -12.93
CA GLN A 14 -9.29 -1.22 -11.48
C GLN A 14 -10.00 -2.41 -10.81
N LEU A 15 -11.07 -2.93 -11.41
CA LEU A 15 -11.75 -4.12 -10.90
C LEU A 15 -10.87 -5.37 -11.06
N ASP A 16 -10.11 -5.51 -12.14
CA ASP A 16 -9.15 -6.58 -12.33
C ASP A 16 -7.98 -6.50 -11.33
N GLU A 17 -7.47 -5.29 -11.06
CA GLU A 17 -6.49 -5.07 -9.99
C GLU A 17 -7.04 -5.50 -8.62
N MET A 18 -8.31 -5.17 -8.32
CA MET A 18 -8.96 -5.60 -7.07
C MET A 18 -9.18 -7.12 -7.03
N CYS A 19 -9.52 -7.75 -8.16
CA CYS A 19 -9.59 -9.21 -8.26
C CYS A 19 -8.24 -9.87 -7.98
N THR A 20 -7.16 -9.28 -8.47
CA THR A 20 -5.80 -9.76 -8.20
C THR A 20 -5.44 -9.64 -6.72
N LEU A 21 -5.79 -8.52 -6.08
CA LEU A 21 -5.60 -8.33 -4.64
C LEU A 21 -6.48 -9.26 -3.80
N ALA A 22 -7.69 -9.57 -4.26
CA ALA A 22 -8.67 -10.41 -3.57
C ALA A 22 -8.53 -11.91 -3.92
N ALA A 23 -7.65 -12.30 -4.84
CA ALA A 23 -7.59 -13.65 -5.41
C ALA A 23 -7.47 -14.78 -4.36
N ARG A 24 -6.78 -14.52 -3.25
CA ARG A 24 -6.65 -15.51 -2.15
C ARG A 24 -7.90 -15.62 -1.27
N ASP A 25 -8.80 -14.66 -1.35
CA ASP A 25 -10.04 -14.63 -0.57
C ASP A 25 -11.24 -15.17 -1.35
N LEU A 26 -11.05 -15.47 -2.65
CA LEU A 26 -12.06 -15.95 -3.59
C LEU A 26 -11.81 -17.42 -3.95
N ASP A 27 -12.87 -18.12 -4.28
CA ASP A 27 -12.74 -19.41 -4.94
C ASP A 27 -12.43 -19.23 -6.44
N GLU A 28 -11.79 -20.23 -7.03
CA GLU A 28 -11.29 -20.19 -8.41
C GLU A 28 -12.43 -20.00 -9.43
N GLN A 29 -13.58 -20.58 -9.18
CA GLN A 29 -14.76 -20.47 -10.04
C GLN A 29 -15.31 -19.04 -10.07
N THR A 30 -15.46 -18.43 -8.90
CA THR A 30 -15.91 -17.05 -8.77
C THR A 30 -14.92 -16.07 -9.41
N LEU A 31 -13.62 -16.26 -9.16
CA LEU A 31 -12.58 -15.43 -9.76
C LEU A 31 -12.58 -15.51 -11.29
N ALA A 32 -12.71 -16.73 -11.85
CA ALA A 32 -12.81 -16.94 -13.29
C ALA A 32 -14.05 -16.26 -13.87
N ARG A 33 -15.20 -16.38 -13.19
CA ARG A 33 -16.44 -15.72 -13.63
C ARG A 33 -16.36 -14.21 -13.62
N ILE A 34 -15.76 -13.63 -12.58
CA ILE A 34 -15.57 -12.17 -12.52
C ILE A 34 -14.65 -11.70 -13.66
N ARG A 35 -13.56 -12.41 -13.91
CA ARG A 35 -12.64 -12.09 -15.03
C ARG A 35 -13.32 -12.20 -16.38
N GLU A 36 -14.11 -13.24 -16.62
CA GLU A 36 -14.90 -13.37 -17.85
C GLU A 36 -15.82 -12.13 -18.07
N LEU A 37 -16.47 -11.65 -17.01
CA LEU A 37 -17.30 -10.46 -17.08
C LEU A 37 -16.48 -9.17 -17.36
N ILE A 38 -15.27 -9.08 -16.85
CA ILE A 38 -14.35 -7.97 -17.11
C ILE A 38 -13.85 -8.02 -18.57
N ASP A 39 -13.50 -9.21 -19.08
CA ASP A 39 -12.97 -9.38 -20.45
C ASP A 39 -13.98 -8.97 -21.51
N VAL A 40 -15.27 -9.22 -21.30
CA VAL A 40 -16.35 -8.74 -22.19
C VAL A 40 -16.34 -7.22 -22.33
N THR A 41 -15.74 -6.49 -21.39
CA THR A 41 -15.73 -5.03 -21.37
C THR A 41 -14.45 -4.41 -21.93
N SER A 42 -13.37 -5.19 -22.03
CA SER A 42 -12.03 -4.67 -22.37
C SER A 42 -11.85 -4.29 -23.83
N GLU A 43 -12.67 -4.84 -24.74
CA GLU A 43 -12.50 -4.64 -26.18
C GLU A 43 -12.81 -3.21 -26.67
N ARG A 44 -13.51 -2.36 -25.89
CA ARG A 44 -13.84 -1.00 -26.35
C ARG A 44 -14.42 -0.06 -25.29
N SER A 45 -13.65 0.66 -24.53
CA SER A 45 -14.21 1.68 -23.63
C SER A 45 -13.25 2.82 -23.32
N GLU A 46 -12.79 3.53 -24.34
CA GLU A 46 -11.82 4.57 -24.05
C GLU A 46 -12.44 5.93 -23.65
N VAL A 47 -13.65 6.31 -24.13
CA VAL A 47 -14.29 7.59 -23.72
C VAL A 47 -15.78 7.58 -23.97
N ASP A 48 -16.58 8.01 -23.01
CA ASP A 48 -18.04 8.13 -22.98
C ASP A 48 -18.81 7.21 -23.96
N PRO A 49 -19.04 5.96 -23.58
CA PRO A 49 -19.60 4.94 -24.47
C PRO A 49 -21.09 5.16 -24.81
N SER A 50 -21.70 6.25 -24.37
CA SER A 50 -23.07 6.63 -24.75
C SER A 50 -23.13 7.26 -26.13
N TRP A 51 -22.03 7.78 -26.64
CA TRP A 51 -21.94 8.44 -27.92
C TRP A 51 -21.37 7.51 -29.01
N CYS A 52 -21.94 7.57 -30.19
CA CYS A 52 -21.42 6.92 -31.38
C CYS A 52 -20.68 7.97 -32.23
N VAL A 53 -19.40 7.73 -32.51
CA VAL A 53 -18.58 8.61 -33.35
C VAL A 53 -18.52 8.03 -34.75
N ILE A 54 -19.07 8.76 -35.74
CA ILE A 54 -19.04 8.40 -37.15
C ILE A 54 -18.02 9.29 -37.87
N GLY A 55 -16.91 8.71 -38.35
CA GLY A 55 -15.91 9.41 -39.14
C GLY A 55 -16.25 9.38 -40.60
N MET A 56 -16.23 10.54 -41.28
CA MET A 56 -16.41 10.68 -42.71
C MET A 56 -15.02 10.77 -43.38
N LEU A 57 -14.68 9.79 -44.21
CA LEU A 57 -13.40 9.67 -44.87
C LEU A 57 -13.58 9.66 -46.38
N GLY A 58 -12.70 10.32 -47.15
CA GLY A 58 -12.75 10.30 -48.61
C GLY A 58 -11.83 11.35 -49.22
N GLY A 59 -11.57 11.26 -50.50
CA GLY A 59 -10.75 12.22 -51.22
C GLY A 59 -11.42 13.55 -51.51
N THR A 60 -10.63 14.51 -51.96
CA THR A 60 -11.12 15.83 -52.38
C THR A 60 -12.17 15.68 -53.49
N GLY A 61 -13.33 16.30 -53.29
CA GLY A 61 -14.44 16.23 -54.26
C GLY A 61 -15.21 14.91 -54.24
N ALA A 62 -14.98 14.04 -53.27
CA ALA A 62 -15.79 12.82 -53.08
C ALA A 62 -17.22 13.10 -52.59
N GLY A 63 -17.56 14.31 -52.19
CA GLY A 63 -18.88 14.67 -51.69
C GLY A 63 -19.06 14.50 -50.18
N LYS A 64 -17.94 14.39 -49.40
CA LYS A 64 -17.99 14.27 -47.92
C LYS A 64 -18.82 15.36 -47.25
N SER A 65 -18.43 16.62 -47.45
CA SER A 65 -19.07 17.76 -46.82
C SER A 65 -20.54 17.90 -47.24
N SER A 66 -20.87 17.59 -48.53
CA SER A 66 -22.23 17.54 -49.02
C SER A 66 -23.05 16.43 -48.35
N LEU A 67 -22.44 15.26 -48.11
CA LEU A 67 -23.06 14.15 -47.43
C LEU A 67 -23.30 14.49 -45.93
N VAL A 68 -22.30 15.10 -45.27
CA VAL A 68 -22.42 15.57 -43.87
C VAL A 68 -23.58 16.59 -43.75
N ASN A 69 -23.64 17.56 -44.66
CA ASN A 69 -24.73 18.56 -44.68
C ASN A 69 -26.10 17.92 -44.91
N ALA A 70 -26.20 16.95 -45.82
CA ALA A 70 -27.46 16.23 -46.05
C ALA A 70 -27.89 15.38 -44.85
N LEU A 71 -26.99 14.74 -44.15
CA LEU A 71 -27.24 13.97 -42.91
C LEU A 71 -27.62 14.88 -41.76
N SER A 72 -27.06 16.08 -41.70
CA SER A 72 -27.30 17.08 -40.65
C SER A 72 -28.55 17.95 -40.90
N GLY A 73 -29.11 17.89 -42.09
CA GLY A 73 -30.31 18.65 -42.49
C GLY A 73 -30.05 20.12 -42.77
N GLY A 74 -28.82 20.53 -43.04
CA GLY A 74 -28.47 21.91 -43.38
C GLY A 74 -26.95 22.09 -43.64
N GLU A 75 -26.56 23.28 -44.06
CA GLU A 75 -25.14 23.63 -44.32
C GLU A 75 -24.38 23.83 -43.02
N VAL A 76 -23.81 22.77 -42.47
CA VAL A 76 -22.96 22.79 -41.24
C VAL A 76 -21.49 22.79 -41.53
N VAL A 77 -21.10 22.26 -42.69
CA VAL A 77 -19.71 22.23 -43.16
C VAL A 77 -19.66 22.92 -44.55
N THR A 78 -18.63 23.73 -44.76
CA THR A 78 -18.49 24.44 -46.05
C THR A 78 -18.21 23.44 -47.15
N ALA A 79 -19.19 23.24 -48.02
CA ALA A 79 -19.02 22.48 -49.26
C ALA A 79 -18.53 23.45 -50.35
N GLY A 80 -17.28 23.29 -50.84
CA GLY A 80 -16.73 24.22 -51.82
C GLY A 80 -16.06 23.51 -52.98
N VAL A 81 -16.16 24.10 -54.19
CA VAL A 81 -15.48 23.66 -55.43
C VAL A 81 -14.01 24.11 -55.48
N ARG A 82 -13.62 25.09 -54.64
CA ARG A 82 -12.24 25.64 -54.59
C ARG A 82 -11.42 24.98 -53.49
N ARG A 83 -10.24 24.46 -53.82
CA ARG A 83 -9.26 23.77 -52.94
C ARG A 83 -8.52 24.76 -52.02
N PRO A 84 -8.12 24.33 -50.77
CA PRO A 84 -8.54 23.17 -50.00
C PRO A 84 -9.74 23.53 -49.12
N THR A 85 -10.71 22.63 -48.95
CA THR A 85 -11.98 22.92 -48.23
C THR A 85 -11.97 22.56 -46.77
N THR A 86 -11.13 21.64 -46.29
CA THR A 86 -11.14 21.20 -44.88
C THR A 86 -9.70 20.92 -44.43
N ASN A 87 -9.06 21.90 -43.78
CA ASN A 87 -7.73 21.75 -43.20
C ASN A 87 -7.76 21.18 -41.75
N GLU A 88 -8.89 21.18 -41.10
CA GLU A 88 -9.07 20.69 -39.72
C GLU A 88 -10.33 19.82 -39.63
N ALA A 89 -10.25 18.75 -38.81
CA ALA A 89 -11.40 17.93 -38.53
C ALA A 89 -12.51 18.77 -37.87
N CYS A 90 -13.75 18.55 -38.32
CA CYS A 90 -14.93 19.22 -37.78
C CYS A 90 -15.92 18.22 -37.19
N ALA A 91 -16.33 18.43 -35.93
CA ALA A 91 -17.35 17.62 -35.30
C ALA A 91 -18.72 18.29 -35.47
N VAL A 92 -19.69 17.54 -36.00
CA VAL A 92 -21.09 17.91 -36.09
C VAL A 92 -21.82 17.22 -34.95
N LEU A 93 -22.49 18.02 -34.11
CA LEU A 93 -23.09 17.61 -32.85
C LEU A 93 -24.60 17.67 -32.91
N PRO A 94 -25.31 16.83 -32.15
CA PRO A 94 -26.75 17.01 -31.94
C PRO A 94 -27.03 18.32 -31.22
N ARG A 95 -28.14 18.95 -31.55
CA ARG A 95 -28.55 20.24 -30.98
C ARG A 95 -28.68 20.19 -29.47
N GLY A 96 -28.02 21.14 -28.78
CA GLY A 96 -28.08 21.28 -27.32
C GLY A 96 -27.38 20.17 -26.54
N ARG A 97 -26.56 19.34 -27.18
CA ARG A 97 -25.82 18.25 -26.54
C ARG A 97 -24.37 18.22 -27.01
N GLU A 98 -23.45 18.45 -26.11
CA GLU A 98 -22.02 18.51 -26.42
C GLU A 98 -21.23 17.55 -25.52
N PRO A 99 -20.64 16.47 -26.05
CA PRO A 99 -19.77 15.57 -25.31
C PRO A 99 -18.35 16.17 -25.19
N GLN A 100 -18.16 17.11 -24.27
CA GLN A 100 -16.89 17.87 -24.15
C GLN A 100 -15.68 16.97 -23.93
N GLU A 101 -15.82 15.93 -23.13
CA GLU A 101 -14.73 14.98 -22.83
C GLU A 101 -14.33 14.17 -24.06
N LEU A 102 -15.32 13.68 -24.81
CA LEU A 102 -15.12 12.95 -26.05
C LEU A 102 -14.42 13.81 -27.10
N LEU A 103 -14.87 15.05 -27.28
CA LEU A 103 -14.28 15.99 -28.24
C LEU A 103 -12.84 16.39 -27.83
N GLY A 104 -12.60 16.55 -26.55
CA GLY A 104 -11.26 16.79 -26.01
C GLY A 104 -10.30 15.61 -26.24
N TRP A 105 -10.78 14.37 -26.10
CA TRP A 105 -10.01 13.17 -26.38
C TRP A 105 -9.73 12.97 -27.88
N LEU A 106 -10.72 13.27 -28.73
CA LEU A 106 -10.53 13.26 -30.18
C LEU A 106 -9.58 14.38 -30.64
N GLY A 107 -9.43 15.44 -29.84
CA GLY A 107 -8.62 16.61 -30.18
C GLY A 107 -9.23 17.47 -31.28
N ILE A 108 -10.58 17.52 -31.33
CA ILE A 108 -11.34 18.27 -32.34
C ILE A 108 -11.73 19.63 -31.75
N GLY A 109 -11.15 20.70 -32.27
CA GLY A 109 -11.43 22.09 -31.87
C GLY A 109 -12.65 22.67 -32.59
N ARG A 110 -12.87 22.35 -33.86
CA ARG A 110 -13.97 22.90 -34.66
C ARG A 110 -15.25 22.08 -34.43
N ARG A 111 -16.30 22.75 -33.98
CA ARG A 111 -17.59 22.15 -33.58
C ARG A 111 -18.75 22.93 -34.17
N VAL A 112 -19.76 22.22 -34.67
CA VAL A 112 -20.96 22.80 -35.24
C VAL A 112 -22.18 21.99 -34.81
N GLU A 113 -23.28 22.63 -34.47
CA GLU A 113 -24.54 21.95 -34.17
C GLU A 113 -25.33 21.64 -35.44
N ALA A 114 -25.87 20.44 -35.52
CA ALA A 114 -26.75 20.05 -36.61
C ALA A 114 -28.12 20.76 -36.50
N PRO A 115 -28.65 21.32 -37.58
CA PRO A 115 -30.01 21.91 -37.60
C PRO A 115 -31.10 20.88 -37.31
N GLN A 116 -30.91 19.63 -37.74
CA GLN A 116 -31.87 18.52 -37.54
C GLN A 116 -31.26 17.46 -36.60
N ALA A 117 -32.11 16.56 -36.12
CA ALA A 117 -31.69 15.47 -35.26
C ALA A 117 -30.76 14.51 -36.02
N LEU A 118 -29.57 14.30 -35.46
CA LEU A 118 -28.64 13.25 -35.91
C LEU A 118 -29.15 11.85 -35.49
N PRO A 119 -28.67 10.77 -36.12
CA PRO A 119 -29.03 9.41 -35.76
C PRO A 119 -28.64 9.08 -34.31
N GLY A 120 -29.56 9.07 -33.38
CA GLY A 120 -29.28 8.77 -31.96
C GLY A 120 -28.31 9.73 -31.31
N ASP A 121 -27.54 9.23 -30.32
CA ASP A 121 -26.45 9.97 -29.65
C ASP A 121 -25.18 9.86 -30.49
N THR A 122 -25.15 10.57 -31.64
CA THR A 122 -24.09 10.46 -32.66
C THR A 122 -23.31 11.77 -32.80
N VAL A 123 -22.01 11.66 -32.92
CA VAL A 123 -21.11 12.74 -33.38
C VAL A 123 -20.62 12.38 -34.77
N ILE A 124 -20.88 13.23 -35.78
CA ILE A 124 -20.33 13.07 -37.12
C ILE A 124 -19.03 13.87 -37.21
N VAL A 125 -17.93 13.23 -37.55
CA VAL A 125 -16.62 13.87 -37.70
C VAL A 125 -16.25 13.92 -39.18
N ASP A 126 -16.22 15.14 -39.75
CA ASP A 126 -15.67 15.37 -41.09
C ASP A 126 -14.16 15.37 -41.01
N LEU A 127 -13.52 14.31 -41.54
CA LEU A 127 -12.08 14.11 -41.51
C LEU A 127 -11.43 14.86 -42.68
N PRO A 128 -10.16 15.31 -42.52
CA PRO A 128 -9.40 15.89 -43.63
C PRO A 128 -9.31 14.95 -44.84
N ASP A 129 -9.15 15.54 -46.03
CA ASP A 129 -9.06 14.79 -47.29
C ASP A 129 -7.83 13.86 -47.34
N ILE A 130 -8.02 12.61 -47.78
CA ILE A 130 -6.97 11.57 -47.84
C ILE A 130 -5.88 11.93 -48.85
N ASP A 131 -6.26 12.59 -49.94
CA ASP A 131 -5.39 12.99 -51.04
C ASP A 131 -4.73 14.37 -50.83
N SER A 132 -4.76 14.91 -49.61
CA SER A 132 -4.08 16.15 -49.26
C SER A 132 -2.56 15.97 -49.23
N VAL A 133 -1.83 16.87 -49.88
CA VAL A 133 -0.36 16.84 -50.01
C VAL A 133 0.37 17.22 -48.70
N GLU A 134 -0.35 17.71 -47.71
CA GLU A 134 0.23 18.14 -46.44
C GLU A 134 0.46 16.94 -45.52
N ALA A 135 1.73 16.69 -45.15
CA ALA A 135 2.15 15.53 -44.35
C ALA A 135 1.46 15.44 -42.97
N GLY A 136 1.03 16.56 -42.39
CA GLY A 136 0.33 16.60 -41.08
C GLY A 136 -1.13 16.09 -41.14
N HIS A 137 -1.79 16.14 -42.30
CA HIS A 137 -3.20 15.71 -42.42
C HIS A 137 -3.36 14.19 -42.38
N ALA A 138 -2.37 13.44 -42.91
CA ALA A 138 -2.39 11.99 -42.87
C ALA A 138 -2.34 11.44 -41.44
N GLU A 139 -1.48 12.00 -40.56
CA GLU A 139 -1.38 11.60 -39.16
C GLU A 139 -2.67 11.89 -38.36
N ILE A 140 -3.28 13.06 -38.60
CA ILE A 140 -4.54 13.45 -37.96
C ILE A 140 -5.65 12.50 -38.40
N THR A 141 -5.74 12.20 -39.69
CA THR A 141 -6.75 11.29 -40.24
C THR A 141 -6.58 9.88 -39.70
N ASP A 142 -5.36 9.35 -39.64
CA ASP A 142 -5.06 8.02 -39.10
C ASP A 142 -5.39 7.91 -37.63
N ARG A 143 -4.99 8.91 -36.85
CA ARG A 143 -5.31 8.97 -35.43
C ARG A 143 -6.81 9.01 -35.17
N LEU A 144 -7.57 9.81 -35.94
CA LEU A 144 -9.02 9.93 -35.77
C LEU A 144 -9.74 8.69 -36.31
N ALA A 145 -9.32 8.14 -37.46
CA ALA A 145 -9.90 6.92 -38.02
C ALA A 145 -9.78 5.70 -37.09
N SER A 146 -8.73 5.64 -36.25
CA SER A 146 -8.58 4.59 -35.24
C SER A 146 -9.46 4.80 -34.00
N ARG A 147 -10.01 6.00 -33.82
CA ARG A 147 -10.80 6.40 -32.63
C ARG A 147 -12.31 6.50 -32.86
N VAL A 148 -12.76 6.39 -34.12
CA VAL A 148 -14.19 6.43 -34.45
C VAL A 148 -14.84 5.06 -34.29
N ASP A 149 -16.16 5.06 -34.13
CA ASP A 149 -16.99 3.88 -33.95
C ASP A 149 -17.45 3.28 -35.26
N ALA A 150 -17.74 4.13 -36.23
CA ALA A 150 -18.06 3.75 -37.58
C ALA A 150 -17.29 4.66 -38.54
N LEU A 151 -16.74 4.07 -39.60
CA LEU A 151 -16.04 4.79 -40.63
C LEU A 151 -16.85 4.75 -41.92
N VAL A 152 -17.28 5.90 -42.40
CA VAL A 152 -17.98 6.07 -43.68
C VAL A 152 -16.99 6.53 -44.71
N VAL A 153 -16.67 5.65 -45.62
CA VAL A 153 -15.76 5.95 -46.74
C VAL A 153 -16.58 6.46 -47.93
N VAL A 154 -16.36 7.72 -48.26
CA VAL A 154 -17.09 8.44 -49.32
C VAL A 154 -16.32 8.39 -50.65
N VAL A 155 -16.92 7.86 -51.66
CA VAL A 155 -16.38 7.70 -53.00
C VAL A 155 -17.31 8.31 -54.06
N ASN A 156 -16.73 8.92 -55.08
CA ASN A 156 -17.52 9.38 -56.23
C ASN A 156 -17.32 8.49 -57.45
N PRO A 157 -18.26 8.48 -58.42
CA PRO A 157 -18.16 7.63 -59.60
C PRO A 157 -16.94 7.89 -60.52
N GLN A 158 -16.37 9.10 -60.45
CA GLN A 158 -15.22 9.48 -61.29
C GLN A 158 -13.88 9.00 -60.71
N LYS A 159 -13.79 8.82 -59.39
CA LYS A 159 -12.55 8.51 -58.69
C LYS A 159 -12.55 7.14 -58.01
N TYR A 160 -13.64 6.35 -58.10
CA TYR A 160 -13.74 5.08 -57.35
C TYR A 160 -12.68 4.05 -57.78
N ALA A 161 -12.19 4.15 -59.01
CA ALA A 161 -11.14 3.25 -59.55
C ALA A 161 -9.71 3.76 -59.29
N ASP A 162 -9.50 4.86 -58.57
CA ASP A 162 -8.16 5.38 -58.28
C ASP A 162 -7.43 4.44 -57.31
N ALA A 163 -6.35 3.81 -57.82
CA ALA A 163 -5.57 2.81 -57.06
C ALA A 163 -4.97 3.36 -55.76
N ARG A 164 -4.61 4.65 -55.71
CA ARG A 164 -4.08 5.29 -54.50
C ARG A 164 -5.16 5.38 -53.40
N LEU A 165 -6.38 5.69 -53.78
CA LEU A 165 -7.49 5.69 -52.85
C LEU A 165 -7.72 4.29 -52.28
N HIS A 166 -7.60 3.25 -53.10
CA HIS A 166 -7.83 1.87 -52.66
C HIS A 166 -6.74 1.33 -51.73
N ASP A 167 -5.47 1.59 -51.98
CA ASP A 167 -4.39 1.04 -51.18
C ASP A 167 -4.23 1.76 -49.83
N GLU A 168 -4.38 3.07 -49.81
CA GLU A 168 -4.23 3.86 -48.56
C GLU A 168 -5.40 3.67 -47.61
N TRP A 169 -6.66 3.73 -48.08
CA TRP A 169 -7.81 3.57 -47.15
C TRP A 169 -8.04 2.11 -46.75
N LEU A 170 -7.74 1.12 -47.58
CA LEU A 170 -7.81 -0.30 -47.23
C LEU A 170 -6.75 -0.68 -46.18
N ALA A 171 -5.56 -0.11 -46.21
CA ALA A 171 -4.56 -0.29 -45.16
C ALA A 171 -5.07 0.25 -43.83
N ARG A 172 -5.74 1.40 -43.83
CA ARG A 172 -6.38 2.02 -42.63
C ARG A 172 -7.56 1.23 -42.10
N LEU A 173 -8.35 0.61 -43.00
CA LEU A 173 -9.46 -0.26 -42.61
C LEU A 173 -9.01 -1.50 -41.82
N ARG A 174 -7.84 -2.06 -42.16
CA ARG A 174 -7.31 -3.24 -41.45
C ARG A 174 -6.86 -2.93 -40.01
N SER A 175 -6.47 -1.70 -39.72
CA SER A 175 -6.01 -1.26 -38.41
C SER A 175 -7.14 -0.70 -37.52
N SER A 176 -8.34 -0.51 -38.08
CA SER A 176 -9.50 0.07 -37.39
C SER A 176 -10.43 -1.02 -36.88
N HIS A 177 -10.86 -0.90 -35.62
CA HIS A 177 -11.93 -1.72 -35.03
C HIS A 177 -13.33 -1.17 -35.36
N ALA A 178 -13.42 -0.07 -36.14
CA ALA A 178 -14.66 0.57 -36.53
C ALA A 178 -15.44 -0.27 -37.53
N SER A 179 -16.76 -0.21 -37.48
CA SER A 179 -17.58 -0.73 -38.58
C SER A 179 -17.36 0.15 -39.82
N VAL A 180 -17.13 -0.49 -40.96
CA VAL A 180 -16.83 0.21 -42.21
C VAL A 180 -18.03 0.19 -43.14
N THR A 181 -18.36 1.36 -43.70
CA THR A 181 -19.42 1.55 -44.68
C THR A 181 -18.89 2.35 -45.85
N VAL A 182 -19.13 1.91 -47.07
CA VAL A 182 -18.75 2.64 -48.27
C VAL A 182 -19.98 3.33 -48.86
N VAL A 183 -19.84 4.62 -49.15
CA VAL A 183 -20.93 5.43 -49.72
C VAL A 183 -20.49 5.98 -51.06
N LEU A 184 -21.14 5.49 -52.13
CA LEU A 184 -21.02 6.03 -53.48
C LEU A 184 -21.94 7.25 -53.60
N THR A 185 -21.34 8.41 -53.75
CA THR A 185 -22.04 9.69 -53.89
C THR A 185 -22.27 10.06 -55.35
N HIS A 186 -22.92 11.21 -55.63
CA HIS A 186 -23.14 11.76 -56.96
C HIS A 186 -23.81 10.76 -57.94
N ILE A 187 -24.70 9.89 -57.43
CA ILE A 187 -25.39 8.91 -58.29
C ILE A 187 -26.37 9.55 -59.27
N ASP A 188 -26.74 10.79 -59.03
CA ASP A 188 -27.53 11.64 -59.91
C ASP A 188 -26.81 12.03 -61.21
N THR A 189 -25.48 11.87 -61.27
CA THR A 189 -24.63 12.19 -62.43
C THR A 189 -24.38 10.99 -63.34
N ILE A 190 -24.83 9.80 -62.99
CA ILE A 190 -24.63 8.55 -63.72
C ILE A 190 -25.95 7.82 -63.95
N SER A 191 -25.96 6.96 -64.98
CA SER A 191 -27.13 6.14 -65.28
C SER A 191 -27.31 4.98 -64.29
N MET A 192 -28.52 4.44 -64.20
CA MET A 192 -28.83 3.28 -63.30
C MET A 192 -27.94 2.06 -63.60
N PRO A 193 -27.71 1.64 -64.85
CA PRO A 193 -26.80 0.51 -65.15
C PRO A 193 -25.36 0.76 -64.73
N GLU A 194 -24.85 1.98 -64.92
CA GLU A 194 -23.47 2.36 -64.45
C GLU A 194 -23.36 2.34 -62.94
N ARG A 195 -24.36 2.86 -62.24
CA ARG A 195 -24.44 2.80 -60.79
C ARG A 195 -24.36 1.37 -60.26
N ASP A 196 -25.17 0.48 -60.83
CA ASP A 196 -25.26 -0.91 -60.39
C ASP A 196 -23.93 -1.64 -60.68
N ALA A 197 -23.25 -1.36 -61.82
CA ALA A 197 -21.93 -1.88 -62.14
C ALA A 197 -20.87 -1.40 -61.14
N ILE A 198 -20.84 -0.10 -60.79
CA ILE A 198 -19.90 0.45 -59.80
C ILE A 198 -20.14 -0.14 -58.40
N VAL A 199 -21.38 -0.28 -57.98
CA VAL A 199 -21.70 -0.89 -56.67
C VAL A 199 -21.27 -2.36 -56.61
N GLN A 200 -21.45 -3.12 -57.69
CA GLN A 200 -20.97 -4.51 -57.78
C GLN A 200 -19.46 -4.59 -57.77
N ASP A 201 -18.77 -3.70 -58.48
CA ASP A 201 -17.32 -3.66 -58.50
C ASP A 201 -16.74 -3.25 -57.13
N LEU A 202 -17.31 -2.27 -56.45
CA LEU A 202 -16.95 -1.90 -55.06
C LEU A 202 -17.11 -3.09 -54.10
N ARG A 203 -18.21 -3.84 -54.19
CA ARG A 203 -18.41 -5.05 -53.37
C ARG A 203 -17.38 -6.13 -53.68
N ARG A 204 -17.04 -6.33 -54.94
CA ARG A 204 -15.97 -7.26 -55.34
C ARG A 204 -14.63 -6.86 -54.75
N LEU A 205 -14.25 -5.59 -54.89
CA LEU A 205 -13.01 -5.04 -54.33
C LEU A 205 -12.92 -5.19 -52.82
N LEU A 206 -14.01 -4.91 -52.10
CA LEU A 206 -14.08 -5.10 -50.66
C LEU A 206 -13.90 -6.57 -50.25
N ASN A 207 -14.52 -7.50 -50.99
CA ASN A 207 -14.34 -8.94 -50.77
C ASN A 207 -12.91 -9.40 -51.01
N GLU A 208 -12.31 -8.99 -52.12
CA GLU A 208 -10.93 -9.36 -52.51
C GLU A 208 -9.90 -8.85 -51.47
N ARG A 209 -10.21 -7.77 -50.77
CA ARG A 209 -9.33 -7.12 -49.83
C ARG A 209 -9.62 -7.46 -48.36
N GLY A 210 -10.55 -8.40 -48.09
CA GLY A 210 -10.87 -8.88 -46.75
C GLY A 210 -11.83 -7.99 -45.94
N ALA A 211 -12.53 -7.06 -46.61
CA ALA A 211 -13.56 -6.19 -46.03
C ALA A 211 -14.98 -6.59 -46.48
N ALA A 212 -15.24 -7.87 -46.60
CA ALA A 212 -16.50 -8.43 -47.10
C ALA A 212 -17.75 -8.02 -46.27
N GLN A 213 -17.55 -7.59 -45.02
CA GLN A 213 -18.60 -7.15 -44.14
C GLN A 213 -19.02 -5.68 -44.32
N ALA A 214 -18.27 -4.91 -45.11
CA ALA A 214 -18.56 -3.50 -45.39
C ALA A 214 -19.80 -3.35 -46.27
N GLU A 215 -20.79 -2.60 -45.78
CA GLU A 215 -22.00 -2.28 -46.54
C GLU A 215 -21.70 -1.18 -47.58
N VAL A 216 -22.31 -1.31 -48.75
CA VAL A 216 -22.19 -0.32 -49.84
C VAL A 216 -23.52 0.35 -50.09
N PHE A 217 -23.56 1.67 -49.96
CA PHE A 217 -24.74 2.51 -50.26
C PHE A 217 -24.46 3.43 -51.42
N ALA A 218 -25.47 3.59 -52.28
CA ALA A 218 -25.44 4.56 -53.35
C ALA A 218 -26.41 5.71 -53.01
N VAL A 219 -25.88 6.95 -52.98
CA VAL A 219 -26.65 8.13 -52.52
C VAL A 219 -26.40 9.36 -53.37
N SER A 220 -27.43 10.22 -53.47
CA SER A 220 -27.27 11.60 -53.93
C SER A 220 -27.66 12.56 -52.82
N SER A 221 -26.72 13.40 -52.38
CA SER A 221 -26.97 14.47 -51.44
C SER A 221 -27.83 15.59 -52.03
N THR A 222 -27.89 15.70 -53.37
CA THR A 222 -28.66 16.71 -54.12
C THR A 222 -30.11 16.33 -54.25
N THR A 223 -30.38 15.09 -54.67
CA THR A 223 -31.76 14.60 -54.90
C THR A 223 -32.39 13.94 -53.70
N GLY A 224 -31.55 13.57 -52.71
CA GLY A 224 -31.97 12.80 -51.52
C GLY A 224 -32.13 11.29 -51.79
N GLU A 225 -31.86 10.81 -52.99
CA GLU A 225 -31.92 9.39 -53.31
C GLU A 225 -30.95 8.58 -52.45
N GLY A 226 -31.37 7.45 -51.89
CA GLY A 226 -30.58 6.58 -51.03
C GLY A 226 -30.34 7.11 -49.62
N MET A 227 -30.50 8.41 -49.38
CA MET A 227 -30.18 9.05 -48.08
C MET A 227 -30.98 8.45 -46.93
N ARG A 228 -32.27 8.18 -47.09
CA ARG A 228 -33.11 7.57 -46.03
C ARG A 228 -32.63 6.18 -45.61
N THR A 229 -32.15 5.39 -46.59
CA THR A 229 -31.63 4.05 -46.28
C THR A 229 -30.30 4.12 -45.53
N LEU A 230 -29.40 5.02 -45.94
CA LEU A 230 -28.14 5.29 -45.26
C LEU A 230 -28.37 5.81 -43.83
N THR A 231 -29.24 6.80 -43.65
CA THR A 231 -29.56 7.34 -42.30
C THR A 231 -30.14 6.24 -41.38
N LYS A 232 -31.03 5.40 -41.87
CA LYS A 232 -31.57 4.26 -41.12
C LYS A 232 -30.49 3.26 -40.73
N TYR A 233 -29.53 3.00 -41.61
CA TYR A 233 -28.39 2.14 -41.33
C TYR A 233 -27.50 2.75 -40.22
N LEU A 234 -27.12 4.02 -40.34
CA LEU A 234 -26.28 4.72 -39.37
C LEU A 234 -27.00 4.82 -38.00
N THR A 235 -28.32 4.99 -37.96
CA THR A 235 -29.10 4.93 -36.72
C THR A 235 -28.98 3.57 -36.04
N ARG A 236 -29.06 2.47 -36.79
CA ARG A 236 -28.90 1.12 -36.26
C ARG A 236 -27.48 0.88 -35.73
N GLU A 237 -26.45 1.42 -36.39
CA GLU A 237 -25.07 1.35 -35.92
C GLU A 237 -24.89 2.13 -34.61
N ALA A 238 -25.44 3.34 -34.51
CA ALA A 238 -25.43 4.11 -33.27
C ALA A 238 -26.13 3.37 -32.11
N GLU A 239 -27.26 2.75 -32.37
CA GLU A 239 -27.98 1.92 -31.38
C GLU A 239 -27.16 0.66 -30.98
N ARG A 240 -26.45 0.06 -31.95
CA ARG A 240 -25.56 -1.09 -31.68
C ARG A 240 -24.45 -0.72 -30.73
N VAL A 241 -23.77 0.40 -30.95
CA VAL A 241 -22.72 0.93 -30.08
C VAL A 241 -23.26 1.22 -28.68
N SER A 242 -24.40 1.91 -28.58
CA SER A 242 -25.07 2.21 -27.30
C SER A 242 -25.46 0.93 -26.52
N ARG A 243 -25.96 -0.10 -27.23
CA ARG A 243 -26.29 -1.39 -26.60
C ARG A 243 -25.05 -2.13 -26.09
N GLN A 244 -23.93 -2.10 -26.82
CA GLN A 244 -22.66 -2.69 -26.38
C GLN A 244 -22.16 -2.01 -25.11
N ALA A 245 -22.17 -0.69 -25.07
CA ALA A 245 -21.81 0.09 -23.89
C ALA A 245 -22.68 -0.22 -22.67
N SER A 246 -23.99 -0.34 -22.88
CA SER A 246 -24.94 -0.71 -21.83
C SER A 246 -24.67 -2.12 -21.30
N ARG A 247 -24.35 -3.08 -22.17
CA ARG A 247 -23.97 -4.45 -21.77
C ARG A 247 -22.65 -4.48 -20.99
N ALA A 248 -21.65 -3.71 -21.43
CA ALA A 248 -20.38 -3.59 -20.73
C ALA A 248 -20.57 -3.05 -19.31
N ARG A 249 -21.35 -1.98 -19.15
CA ARG A 249 -21.68 -1.44 -17.82
C ARG A 249 -22.44 -2.46 -16.95
N ALA A 250 -23.38 -3.19 -17.53
CA ALA A 250 -24.12 -4.23 -16.81
C ALA A 250 -23.22 -5.37 -16.35
N ALA A 251 -22.25 -5.80 -17.20
CA ALA A 251 -21.27 -6.82 -16.86
C ALA A 251 -20.34 -6.37 -15.71
N LEU A 252 -19.86 -5.12 -15.73
CA LEU A 252 -19.05 -4.58 -14.63
C LEU A 252 -19.84 -4.47 -13.32
N ARG A 253 -21.12 -4.07 -13.38
CA ARG A 253 -21.97 -4.06 -12.17
C ARG A 253 -22.13 -5.46 -11.60
N GLU A 254 -22.35 -6.45 -12.43
CA GLU A 254 -22.48 -7.83 -12.02
C GLU A 254 -21.15 -8.37 -11.45
N ALA A 255 -20.03 -8.08 -12.08
CA ALA A 255 -18.69 -8.44 -11.59
C ALA A 255 -18.41 -7.81 -10.21
N SER A 256 -18.72 -6.52 -10.04
CA SER A 256 -18.59 -5.81 -8.77
C SER A 256 -19.52 -6.38 -7.70
N ARG A 257 -20.77 -6.71 -8.04
CA ARG A 257 -21.72 -7.33 -7.13
C ARG A 257 -21.23 -8.70 -6.67
N LEU A 258 -20.80 -9.56 -7.58
CA LEU A 258 -20.25 -10.87 -7.26
C LEU A 258 -19.01 -10.76 -6.35
N LEU A 259 -18.14 -9.81 -6.60
CA LEU A 259 -16.97 -9.56 -5.76
C LEU A 259 -17.36 -9.12 -4.34
N CYS A 260 -18.31 -8.19 -4.21
CA CYS A 260 -18.83 -7.76 -2.91
C CYS A 260 -19.49 -8.90 -2.13
N GLU A 261 -20.35 -9.69 -2.79
CA GLU A 261 -21.04 -10.82 -2.19
C GLU A 261 -20.08 -11.91 -1.73
N SER A 262 -19.10 -12.27 -2.57
CA SER A 262 -18.11 -13.29 -2.26
C SER A 262 -17.17 -12.91 -1.12
N LEU A 263 -16.91 -11.60 -0.95
CA LEU A 263 -16.14 -11.06 0.16
C LEU A 263 -17.00 -10.72 1.39
N GLU A 264 -18.30 -10.97 1.35
CA GLU A 264 -19.28 -10.66 2.43
C GLU A 264 -19.24 -9.18 2.86
N LEU A 265 -19.02 -8.26 1.90
CA LEU A 265 -18.91 -6.83 2.19
C LEU A 265 -20.29 -6.19 2.30
N THR A 266 -20.70 -5.80 3.50
CA THR A 266 -22.01 -5.18 3.78
C THR A 266 -21.91 -3.68 4.05
N GLY A 267 -20.73 -3.05 3.89
CA GLY A 267 -20.55 -1.63 4.16
C GLY A 267 -19.09 -1.16 4.07
N THR A 268 -18.84 0.05 4.57
CA THR A 268 -17.49 0.63 4.61
C THR A 268 -16.62 -0.06 5.66
N VAL A 269 -15.45 -0.53 5.25
CA VAL A 269 -14.46 -1.16 6.11
C VAL A 269 -13.45 -0.09 6.55
N ARG A 270 -13.31 0.11 7.88
CA ARG A 270 -12.33 1.04 8.45
C ARG A 270 -11.03 0.30 8.76
N GLY A 271 -9.90 0.99 8.69
CA GLY A 271 -8.61 0.44 9.13
C GLY A 271 -8.63 -0.01 10.59
N LEU A 272 -7.87 -1.05 10.89
CA LEU A 272 -7.70 -1.53 12.26
C LEU A 272 -6.90 -0.51 13.08
N GLU A 273 -7.30 -0.29 14.32
CA GLU A 273 -6.51 0.46 15.28
C GLU A 273 -5.35 -0.41 15.78
N THR A 274 -4.20 -0.27 15.14
CA THR A 274 -2.99 -1.02 15.50
C THR A 274 -2.08 -0.24 16.44
N ASP A 275 -2.39 1.03 16.70
CA ASP A 275 -1.62 1.87 17.61
C ASP A 275 -1.71 1.33 19.03
N GLY A 276 -0.57 1.17 19.67
CA GLY A 276 -0.49 0.58 21.01
C GLY A 276 -0.47 -0.95 21.08
N LEU A 277 -0.82 -1.68 20.03
CA LEU A 277 -0.85 -3.15 20.04
C LEU A 277 0.53 -3.76 20.38
N ALA A 278 1.61 -3.22 19.81
CA ALA A 278 2.97 -3.66 20.14
C ALA A 278 3.31 -3.41 21.63
N ALA A 279 2.83 -2.30 22.19
CA ALA A 279 3.06 -1.99 23.61
C ALA A 279 2.24 -2.91 24.54
N GLU A 280 1.03 -3.25 24.16
CA GLU A 280 0.16 -4.19 24.87
C GLU A 280 0.78 -5.59 24.94
N LEU A 281 1.30 -6.07 23.81
CA LEU A 281 1.92 -7.39 23.69
C LEU A 281 3.37 -7.44 24.21
N ALA A 282 4.03 -6.29 24.39
CA ALA A 282 5.42 -6.23 24.83
C ALA A 282 5.66 -6.83 26.22
N GLY A 283 4.66 -6.78 27.09
CA GLY A 283 4.72 -7.38 28.42
C GLY A 283 4.87 -8.90 28.34
N THR A 284 3.93 -9.55 27.67
CA THR A 284 3.93 -11.01 27.49
C THR A 284 5.10 -11.49 26.65
N ALA A 285 5.53 -10.72 25.66
CA ALA A 285 6.74 -11.02 24.87
C ALA A 285 8.02 -10.93 25.74
N ALA A 286 8.10 -9.96 26.65
CA ALA A 286 9.24 -9.82 27.56
C ALA A 286 9.28 -10.95 28.62
N ASP A 287 8.12 -11.38 29.10
CA ASP A 287 8.01 -12.53 30.02
C ASP A 287 8.47 -13.81 29.30
N LEU A 288 8.05 -14.02 28.05
CA LEU A 288 8.48 -15.11 27.19
C LEU A 288 10.01 -15.10 26.93
N ALA A 289 10.61 -13.91 26.76
CA ALA A 289 12.05 -13.75 26.60
C ALA A 289 12.86 -13.91 27.91
N GLY A 290 12.19 -14.20 29.04
CA GLY A 290 12.84 -14.36 30.32
C GLY A 290 13.31 -13.03 30.96
N ALA A 291 12.78 -11.90 30.54
CA ALA A 291 13.17 -10.57 31.04
C ALA A 291 13.08 -10.43 32.57
N PRO A 292 12.07 -10.99 33.27
CA PRO A 292 12.01 -10.96 34.73
C PRO A 292 13.22 -11.63 35.38
N ILE A 293 13.61 -12.80 34.88
CA ILE A 293 14.73 -13.60 35.41
C ILE A 293 16.06 -12.84 35.23
N ILE A 294 16.24 -12.24 34.05
CA ILE A 294 17.42 -11.44 33.75
C ILE A 294 17.49 -10.19 34.63
N ALA A 295 16.38 -9.47 34.77
CA ALA A 295 16.30 -8.27 35.59
C ALA A 295 16.55 -8.56 37.07
N GLU A 296 16.12 -9.72 37.57
CA GLU A 296 16.38 -10.17 38.95
C GLU A 296 17.85 -10.58 39.12
N ALA A 297 18.44 -11.30 38.18
CA ALA A 297 19.86 -11.64 38.19
C ALA A 297 20.76 -10.39 38.24
N VAL A 298 20.38 -9.32 37.51
CA VAL A 298 21.07 -8.02 37.52
C VAL A 298 20.91 -7.32 38.88
N ALA A 299 19.74 -7.36 39.47
CA ALA A 299 19.49 -6.79 40.79
C ALA A 299 20.31 -7.52 41.86
N ASP A 300 20.32 -8.83 41.85
CA ASP A 300 21.07 -9.66 42.81
C ASP A 300 22.58 -9.47 42.65
N SER A 301 23.10 -9.40 41.42
CA SER A 301 24.51 -9.08 41.18
C SER A 301 24.87 -7.70 41.71
N THR A 302 24.03 -6.69 41.53
CA THR A 302 24.19 -5.34 42.07
C THR A 302 24.20 -5.32 43.58
N LEU A 303 23.31 -6.07 44.24
CA LEU A 303 23.27 -6.21 45.70
C LEU A 303 24.56 -6.86 46.22
N ARG A 304 25.03 -7.92 45.59
CA ARG A 304 26.29 -8.59 45.96
C ARG A 304 27.50 -7.67 45.79
N ALA A 305 27.58 -6.97 44.67
CA ALA A 305 28.64 -6.00 44.43
C ALA A 305 28.64 -4.88 45.46
N GLY A 306 27.47 -4.37 45.83
CA GLY A 306 27.32 -3.39 46.92
C GLY A 306 27.73 -3.93 48.28
N ARG A 307 27.37 -5.17 48.61
CA ARG A 307 27.77 -5.83 49.87
C ARG A 307 29.29 -6.10 49.89
N ARG A 308 29.90 -6.46 48.77
CA ARG A 308 31.36 -6.62 48.69
C ARG A 308 32.10 -5.30 48.85
N ALA A 309 31.55 -4.19 48.37
CA ALA A 309 32.19 -2.88 48.42
C ALA A 309 31.99 -2.17 49.78
N GLY A 310 30.79 -2.20 50.37
CA GLY A 310 30.41 -1.42 51.55
C GLY A 310 29.78 -2.24 52.66
N GLY A 311 29.85 -3.57 52.63
CA GLY A 311 29.36 -4.43 53.68
C GLY A 311 30.16 -4.31 55.00
N TRP A 312 29.57 -4.73 56.13
CA TRP A 312 30.27 -4.69 57.42
C TRP A 312 31.56 -5.53 57.39
N LEU A 313 32.67 -4.93 57.75
CA LEU A 313 34.00 -5.45 57.52
C LEU A 313 34.21 -6.88 58.06
N PRO A 314 33.77 -7.22 59.31
CA PRO A 314 33.92 -8.57 59.86
C PRO A 314 33.15 -9.66 59.09
N LEU A 315 32.05 -9.31 58.39
CA LEU A 315 31.24 -10.25 57.61
C LEU A 315 31.44 -10.13 56.11
N ARG A 316 32.30 -9.22 55.64
CA ARG A 316 32.55 -8.93 54.21
C ARG A 316 33.13 -10.12 53.45
N TRP A 317 33.88 -11.00 54.09
CA TRP A 317 34.43 -12.20 53.48
C TRP A 317 33.33 -13.22 53.12
N LEU A 318 32.20 -13.30 53.89
CA LEU A 318 31.08 -14.16 53.53
C LEU A 318 30.44 -13.75 52.20
N ALA A 319 30.49 -12.47 51.81
CA ALA A 319 29.96 -12.00 50.54
C ALA A 319 30.83 -12.43 49.32
N ARG A 320 32.04 -13.00 49.58
CA ARG A 320 32.92 -13.49 48.53
C ARG A 320 32.69 -14.96 48.17
N THR A 321 31.98 -15.73 49.00
CA THR A 321 31.82 -17.19 48.89
C THR A 321 30.68 -17.64 47.96
N GLY A 322 29.93 -16.76 47.35
CA GLY A 322 28.80 -17.12 46.48
C GLY A 322 29.09 -16.86 44.99
N ALA A 323 28.71 -17.79 44.09
CA ALA A 323 28.79 -17.57 42.64
C ALA A 323 27.87 -16.42 42.21
N ASP A 324 28.33 -15.58 41.27
CA ASP A 324 27.56 -14.47 40.77
C ASP A 324 26.45 -14.99 39.82
N PRO A 325 25.17 -14.63 39.98
CA PRO A 325 24.10 -15.07 39.10
C PRO A 325 24.31 -14.68 37.61
N LEU A 326 24.99 -13.55 37.35
CA LEU A 326 25.29 -13.11 35.98
C LEU A 326 26.33 -14.00 35.31
N ARG A 327 27.31 -14.55 36.08
CA ARG A 327 28.27 -15.53 35.56
C ARG A 327 27.59 -16.84 35.16
N ARG A 328 26.55 -17.25 35.85
CA ARG A 328 25.76 -18.45 35.47
C ARG A 328 25.01 -18.27 34.15
N LEU A 329 24.65 -17.02 33.80
CA LEU A 329 23.94 -16.68 32.56
C LEU A 329 24.93 -16.24 31.45
N HIS A 330 26.23 -16.20 31.69
CA HIS A 330 27.27 -15.70 30.77
C HIS A 330 26.99 -14.27 30.26
N LEU A 331 26.41 -13.43 31.12
CA LEU A 331 26.03 -12.05 30.81
C LEU A 331 27.03 -11.01 31.31
N ASP A 332 28.13 -11.44 31.97
CA ASP A 332 29.18 -10.56 32.46
C ASP A 332 30.24 -10.25 31.38
N ASP A 333 30.87 -9.07 31.48
CA ASP A 333 31.86 -8.60 30.50
C ASP A 333 33.14 -9.49 30.48
N GLU A 334 33.48 -10.15 31.60
CA GLU A 334 34.63 -11.06 31.67
C GLU A 334 34.41 -12.35 30.88
N SER A 335 33.22 -12.96 30.98
CA SER A 335 32.87 -14.18 30.25
C SER A 335 32.87 -13.97 28.74
N ARG A 336 32.53 -12.76 28.28
CA ARG A 336 32.60 -12.39 26.87
C ARG A 336 34.01 -12.14 26.35
N ALA A 337 34.90 -11.58 27.18
CA ALA A 337 36.31 -11.37 26.83
C ALA A 337 37.07 -12.69 26.68
N GLU A 338 36.66 -13.75 27.35
CA GLU A 338 37.24 -15.09 27.29
C GLU A 338 36.75 -15.94 26.10
N GLY A 339 35.95 -15.36 25.18
CA GLY A 339 35.42 -16.05 23.99
C GLY A 339 34.30 -17.05 24.27
N ALA A 340 33.68 -16.97 25.42
CA ALA A 340 32.48 -17.78 25.74
C ALA A 340 31.30 -17.40 24.87
N THR A 341 30.91 -18.36 24.10
CA THR A 341 30.02 -18.31 22.99
C THR A 341 28.59 -18.09 23.38
N THR A 342 27.77 -17.46 23.37
CA THR A 342 26.30 -17.32 23.55
C THR A 342 25.83 -17.23 25.01
N PRO A 343 25.09 -16.17 25.34
CA PRO A 343 24.43 -16.07 26.64
C PRO A 343 23.49 -17.26 26.85
N THR A 344 23.59 -17.94 27.99
CA THR A 344 22.68 -19.02 28.35
C THR A 344 21.41 -18.37 28.90
N LEU A 345 20.48 -18.04 28.00
CA LEU A 345 19.19 -17.50 28.40
C LEU A 345 18.30 -18.60 29.00
N PRO A 346 17.32 -18.24 29.86
CA PRO A 346 16.41 -19.20 30.46
C PRO A 346 15.69 -20.04 29.41
N THR A 347 15.51 -21.33 29.67
CA THR A 347 14.72 -22.23 28.81
C THR A 347 13.28 -21.73 28.74
N ARG A 348 12.75 -21.68 27.54
CA ARG A 348 11.36 -21.26 27.30
C ARG A 348 10.40 -22.30 27.82
N SER A 349 9.30 -21.85 28.39
CA SER A 349 8.19 -22.71 28.77
C SER A 349 7.16 -22.76 27.61
N ALA A 350 6.69 -23.95 27.25
CA ALA A 350 5.61 -24.09 26.26
C ALA A 350 4.32 -23.38 26.70
N SER A 351 4.12 -23.21 28.03
CA SER A 351 2.98 -22.45 28.57
C SER A 351 3.09 -20.95 28.25
N ASP A 352 4.28 -20.38 28.30
CA ASP A 352 4.49 -18.95 28.03
C ASP A 352 4.36 -18.66 26.54
N GLU A 353 4.83 -19.56 25.67
CA GLU A 353 4.62 -19.47 24.22
C GLU A 353 3.12 -19.52 23.89
N ALA A 354 2.39 -20.47 24.47
CA ALA A 354 0.94 -20.58 24.29
C ALA A 354 0.20 -19.34 24.82
N ALA A 355 0.61 -18.80 25.95
CA ALA A 355 0.04 -17.59 26.52
C ALA A 355 0.24 -16.37 25.60
N PHE A 356 1.43 -16.20 25.02
CA PHE A 356 1.72 -15.13 24.07
C PHE A 356 0.89 -15.27 22.78
N VAL A 357 0.85 -16.47 22.20
CA VAL A 357 0.04 -16.76 20.99
C VAL A 357 -1.45 -16.49 21.24
N ASN A 358 -1.97 -16.86 22.43
CA ASN A 358 -3.35 -16.56 22.78
C ASN A 358 -3.61 -15.07 23.01
N ALA A 359 -2.66 -14.35 23.60
CA ALA A 359 -2.74 -12.89 23.76
C ALA A 359 -2.81 -12.20 22.39
N VAL A 360 -1.95 -12.60 21.42
CA VAL A 360 -2.00 -12.08 20.05
C VAL A 360 -3.33 -12.38 19.38
N ARG A 361 -3.82 -13.63 19.50
CA ARG A 361 -5.10 -14.05 18.93
C ARG A 361 -6.27 -13.24 19.49
N GLY A 362 -6.32 -13.04 20.81
CA GLY A 362 -7.35 -12.26 21.48
C GLY A 362 -7.33 -10.80 21.03
N ALA A 363 -6.17 -10.15 21.15
CA ALA A 363 -6.01 -8.74 20.83
C ALA A 363 -6.33 -8.39 19.38
N VAL A 364 -5.93 -9.24 18.42
CA VAL A 364 -6.25 -9.06 16.98
C VAL A 364 -7.70 -9.44 16.71
N GLY A 365 -8.21 -10.52 17.31
CA GLY A 365 -9.59 -10.97 17.14
C GLY A 365 -10.62 -9.94 17.59
N GLU A 366 -10.39 -9.28 18.72
CA GLU A 366 -11.25 -8.20 19.22
C GLU A 366 -11.28 -7.01 18.26
N ARG A 367 -10.11 -6.57 17.79
CA ARG A 367 -10.02 -5.44 16.85
C ARG A 367 -10.64 -5.75 15.49
N ALA A 368 -10.60 -7.00 15.08
CA ALA A 368 -11.12 -7.46 13.79
C ALA A 368 -12.59 -7.91 13.84
N GLN A 369 -13.32 -7.75 14.94
CA GLN A 369 -14.70 -8.26 15.11
C GLN A 369 -15.67 -7.74 14.03
N ALA A 370 -15.51 -6.50 13.58
CA ALA A 370 -16.36 -5.88 12.56
C ALA A 370 -16.03 -6.35 11.13
N ARG A 371 -15.02 -7.21 10.94
CA ARG A 371 -14.62 -7.72 9.62
C ARG A 371 -15.42 -8.97 9.23
N PRO A 372 -15.63 -9.21 7.93
CA PRO A 372 -16.12 -10.50 7.43
C PRO A 372 -15.32 -11.67 7.99
N ALA A 373 -15.97 -12.82 8.18
CA ALA A 373 -15.35 -13.95 8.87
C ALA A 373 -14.02 -14.41 8.23
N ARG A 374 -13.96 -14.46 6.90
CA ARG A 374 -12.74 -14.82 6.15
C ARG A 374 -11.63 -13.80 6.37
N TRP A 375 -11.91 -12.52 6.29
CA TRP A 375 -10.93 -11.45 6.48
C TRP A 375 -10.41 -11.38 7.90
N ARG A 376 -11.29 -11.59 8.89
CA ARG A 376 -10.89 -11.72 10.30
C ARG A 376 -9.95 -12.89 10.51
N ALA A 377 -10.26 -14.07 9.92
CA ALA A 377 -9.40 -15.24 10.00
C ALA A 377 -8.02 -14.98 9.38
N ALA A 378 -7.96 -14.33 8.20
CA ALA A 378 -6.70 -13.97 7.53
C ALA A 378 -5.84 -13.02 8.37
N LEU A 379 -6.44 -12.01 9.01
CA LEU A 379 -5.74 -11.09 9.91
C LEU A 379 -5.16 -11.81 11.12
N VAL A 380 -5.95 -12.68 11.75
CA VAL A 380 -5.50 -13.49 12.90
C VAL A 380 -4.38 -14.44 12.47
N GLU A 381 -4.52 -15.15 11.37
CA GLU A 381 -3.50 -16.07 10.85
C GLU A 381 -2.19 -15.32 10.53
N ARG A 382 -2.28 -14.16 9.91
CA ARG A 382 -1.12 -13.32 9.61
C ARG A 382 -0.39 -12.86 10.87
N ALA A 383 -1.13 -12.45 11.90
CA ALA A 383 -0.56 -12.10 13.19
C ALA A 383 0.08 -13.30 13.90
N LEU A 384 -0.57 -14.47 13.85
CA LEU A 384 -0.07 -15.70 14.47
C LEU A 384 1.18 -16.23 13.78
N SER A 385 1.30 -16.09 12.46
CA SER A 385 2.54 -16.48 11.75
C SER A 385 3.73 -15.68 12.25
N GLY A 386 3.58 -14.35 12.40
CA GLY A 386 4.61 -13.50 13.00
C GLY A 386 4.86 -13.79 14.48
N ALA A 387 3.79 -14.04 15.25
CA ALA A 387 3.90 -14.34 16.68
C ALA A 387 4.78 -15.57 17.00
N ARG A 388 4.80 -16.56 16.12
CA ARG A 388 5.66 -17.75 16.26
C ARG A 388 7.15 -17.44 16.11
N GLU A 389 7.52 -16.36 15.43
CA GLU A 389 8.90 -15.92 15.21
C GLU A 389 9.40 -14.98 16.31
N VAL A 390 8.48 -14.33 17.05
CA VAL A 390 8.81 -13.37 18.12
C VAL A 390 9.72 -13.97 19.20
N PRO A 391 9.50 -15.22 19.67
CA PRO A 391 10.34 -15.81 20.72
C PRO A 391 11.83 -15.87 20.32
N ASP A 392 12.10 -16.29 19.09
CA ASP A 392 13.47 -16.42 18.57
C ASP A 392 14.11 -15.06 18.30
N ALA A 393 13.33 -14.11 17.78
CA ALA A 393 13.80 -12.76 17.53
C ALA A 393 14.09 -12.02 18.84
N ALA A 394 13.15 -12.04 19.80
CA ALA A 394 13.32 -11.42 21.11
C ALA A 394 14.56 -12.00 21.84
N HIS A 395 14.74 -13.32 21.76
CA HIS A 395 15.89 -13.99 22.36
C HIS A 395 17.23 -13.53 21.77
N ARG A 396 17.32 -13.41 20.45
CA ARG A 396 18.50 -12.90 19.76
C ARG A 396 18.80 -11.45 20.11
N GLU A 397 17.79 -10.58 20.05
CA GLU A 397 17.94 -9.16 20.35
C GLU A 397 18.34 -8.93 21.79
N VAL A 398 17.74 -9.68 22.72
CA VAL A 398 18.12 -9.67 24.13
C VAL A 398 19.59 -10.11 24.30
N ALA A 399 20.00 -11.18 23.63
CA ALA A 399 21.38 -11.70 23.70
C ALA A 399 22.41 -10.70 23.14
N GLU A 400 22.06 -9.99 22.07
CA GLU A 400 22.97 -9.05 21.39
C GLU A 400 23.10 -7.70 22.11
N HIS A 401 21.99 -7.20 22.67
CA HIS A 401 21.93 -5.83 23.19
C HIS A 401 22.07 -5.70 24.70
N ILE A 402 21.97 -6.79 25.48
CA ILE A 402 22.17 -6.72 26.92
C ILE A 402 23.63 -6.48 27.24
N ARG A 403 23.94 -5.26 27.68
CA ARG A 403 25.21 -4.89 28.31
C ARG A 403 24.94 -4.57 29.77
N VAL A 404 25.34 -5.48 30.65
CA VAL A 404 25.12 -5.30 32.09
C VAL A 404 26.43 -4.92 32.77
N SER A 405 26.56 -3.68 33.22
CA SER A 405 27.68 -3.26 34.05
C SER A 405 27.51 -3.84 35.46
N THR A 406 28.46 -4.68 35.88
CA THR A 406 28.48 -5.37 37.18
C THR A 406 29.05 -4.55 38.31
N GLY A 407 29.41 -3.29 38.09
CA GLY A 407 30.09 -2.43 39.07
C GLY A 407 29.25 -2.11 40.31
N ALA A 408 29.91 -2.12 41.49
CA ALA A 408 29.32 -1.64 42.74
C ALA A 408 28.99 -0.14 42.65
N PRO A 409 27.85 0.32 43.22
CA PRO A 409 27.55 1.73 43.29
C PRO A 409 28.70 2.54 43.90
N ALA A 410 29.04 3.68 43.29
CA ALA A 410 30.17 4.51 43.74
C ALA A 410 30.10 4.87 45.22
N LEU A 411 28.89 5.18 45.68
CA LEU A 411 28.63 5.51 47.11
C LEU A 411 28.96 4.32 48.03
N CYS A 412 28.66 3.08 47.63
CA CYS A 412 29.04 1.90 48.44
C CYS A 412 30.56 1.74 48.55
N ARG A 413 31.33 2.14 47.49
CA ARG A 413 32.81 2.13 47.56
C ARG A 413 33.35 3.21 48.50
N VAL A 414 32.77 4.41 48.45
CA VAL A 414 33.16 5.51 49.35
C VAL A 414 32.84 5.14 50.81
N LEU A 415 31.63 4.62 51.06
CA LEU A 415 31.24 4.18 52.42
C LEU A 415 32.14 3.01 52.91
N GLY A 416 32.55 2.10 52.03
CA GLY A 416 33.47 1.03 52.34
C GLY A 416 34.89 1.53 52.72
N GLY A 417 35.35 2.61 52.07
CA GLY A 417 36.61 3.29 52.42
C GLY A 417 36.51 3.99 53.78
N ALA A 418 35.41 4.73 54.02
CA ALA A 418 35.14 5.37 55.30
C ALA A 418 35.08 4.35 56.48
N GLN A 419 34.49 3.18 56.23
CA GLN A 419 34.41 2.10 57.18
C GLN A 419 35.77 1.51 57.54
N LEU A 420 36.68 1.37 56.54
CA LEU A 420 38.05 0.94 56.76
C LEU A 420 38.80 1.91 57.69
N LEU A 421 38.65 3.23 57.46
CA LEU A 421 39.26 4.25 58.32
C LEU A 421 38.66 4.21 59.75
N ALA A 422 37.37 4.00 59.88
CA ALA A 422 36.73 3.85 61.17
C ALA A 422 37.22 2.58 61.91
N TRP A 423 37.40 1.46 61.21
CA TRP A 423 37.97 0.25 61.80
C TRP A 423 39.43 0.44 62.26
N LEU A 424 40.23 1.19 61.52
CA LEU A 424 41.57 1.59 61.94
C LEU A 424 41.49 2.38 63.24
N GLY A 425 40.56 3.30 63.38
CA GLY A 425 40.29 4.04 64.62
C GLY A 425 39.92 3.12 65.78
N VAL A 426 39.08 2.07 65.54
CA VAL A 426 38.77 1.05 66.55
C VAL A 426 40.05 0.31 67.02
N VAL A 427 40.89 -0.15 66.07
CA VAL A 427 42.11 -0.86 66.40
C VAL A 427 43.06 0.01 67.22
N VAL A 428 43.28 1.28 66.79
CA VAL A 428 44.10 2.25 67.51
C VAL A 428 43.54 2.53 68.90
N GLY A 429 42.21 2.73 69.03
CA GLY A 429 41.58 2.96 70.30
C GLY A 429 41.67 1.78 71.25
N VAL A 430 41.49 0.54 70.76
CA VAL A 430 41.64 -0.69 71.55
C VAL A 430 43.11 -0.86 71.97
N ALA A 431 44.06 -0.67 71.07
CA ALA A 431 45.51 -0.72 71.39
C ALA A 431 45.86 0.31 72.47
N TRP A 432 45.30 1.51 72.37
CA TRP A 432 45.48 2.55 73.38
C TRP A 432 44.89 2.12 74.75
N ILE A 433 43.68 1.56 74.81
CA ILE A 433 43.08 1.03 76.02
C ILE A 433 43.98 -0.05 76.68
N VAL A 434 44.47 -1.01 75.85
CA VAL A 434 45.37 -2.08 76.28
C VAL A 434 46.67 -1.50 76.89
N LEU A 435 47.27 -0.53 76.17
CA LEU A 435 48.53 0.11 76.59
C LEU A 435 48.33 0.82 77.93
N VAL A 436 47.24 1.53 78.14
CA VAL A 436 46.91 2.20 79.45
C VAL A 436 46.74 1.18 80.55
N HIS A 437 46.05 0.06 80.32
CA HIS A 437 45.90 -0.99 81.31
C HIS A 437 47.24 -1.69 81.67
N LEU A 438 48.04 -1.94 80.64
CA LEU A 438 49.38 -2.52 80.87
C LEU A 438 50.29 -1.57 81.62
N GLY A 439 50.30 -0.27 81.29
CA GLY A 439 51.04 0.76 81.99
C GLY A 439 50.61 0.86 83.50
N ARG A 440 49.35 0.79 83.78
CA ARG A 440 48.86 0.74 85.21
C ARG A 440 49.28 -0.51 85.95
N ALA A 441 49.36 -1.67 85.26
CA ALA A 441 49.89 -2.92 85.84
C ALA A 441 51.39 -2.85 86.19
N VAL A 442 52.17 -1.97 85.57
CA VAL A 442 53.61 -1.74 85.77
C VAL A 442 53.83 -0.50 86.65
N LEU A 443 52.83 0.02 87.35
CA LEU A 443 52.90 1.17 88.27
C LEU A 443 53.24 2.52 87.64
N ILE A 444 53.03 2.68 86.29
CA ILE A 444 53.25 3.92 85.57
C ILE A 444 51.89 4.65 85.52
N ASP A 445 51.77 5.81 86.14
CA ASP A 445 50.55 6.62 86.13
C ASP A 445 50.44 7.35 84.77
N VAL A 446 49.70 6.71 83.86
CA VAL A 446 49.42 7.30 82.53
C VAL A 446 48.18 8.16 82.64
N ARG A 447 48.31 9.48 82.60
CA ARG A 447 47.21 10.42 82.54
C ARG A 447 46.50 10.30 81.22
N VAL A 448 45.25 9.80 81.21
CA VAL A 448 44.43 9.70 79.99
C VAL A 448 43.54 10.92 79.90
N PRO A 449 43.53 11.68 78.82
CA PRO A 449 42.53 12.75 78.66
C PRO A 449 41.13 12.17 78.67
N ALA A 450 40.20 12.82 79.38
CA ALA A 450 38.80 12.36 79.53
C ALA A 450 37.83 13.42 78.97
N LEU A 451 36.78 13.02 78.30
CA LEU A 451 35.62 13.83 77.90
C LEU A 451 34.51 13.61 79.01
N GLY A 452 34.54 14.42 80.06
CA GLY A 452 33.66 14.22 81.21
C GLY A 452 33.94 12.91 81.93
N PRO A 453 32.98 12.02 82.20
CA PRO A 453 33.18 10.76 82.90
C PRO A 453 33.79 9.64 82.08
N ILE A 454 33.96 9.84 80.69
CA ILE A 454 34.41 8.80 79.76
C ILE A 454 35.85 9.05 79.32
N PRO A 455 36.73 8.06 79.45
CA PRO A 455 38.11 8.15 78.88
C PRO A 455 38.13 8.32 77.39
N LEU A 456 38.99 9.19 76.84
CA LEU A 456 39.04 9.50 75.42
C LEU A 456 39.19 8.24 74.50
N PRO A 457 40.03 7.22 74.82
CA PRO A 457 40.13 6.03 74.01
C PRO A 457 38.84 5.20 73.93
N THR A 458 38.06 5.12 75.04
CA THR A 458 36.75 4.42 75.02
C THR A 458 35.72 5.19 74.22
N ALA A 459 35.70 6.52 74.27
CA ALA A 459 34.86 7.37 73.44
C ALA A 459 35.20 7.24 71.98
N LEU A 460 36.50 7.18 71.63
CA LEU A 460 36.95 6.97 70.26
C LEU A 460 36.48 5.63 69.68
N VAL A 461 36.66 4.54 70.46
CA VAL A 461 36.22 3.20 70.04
C VAL A 461 34.69 3.18 69.84
N ALA A 462 33.91 3.74 70.74
CA ALA A 462 32.47 3.78 70.65
C ALA A 462 31.98 4.60 69.43
N LEU A 463 32.59 5.76 69.19
CA LEU A 463 32.31 6.61 68.02
C LEU A 463 32.65 5.90 66.72
N CYS A 464 33.84 5.30 66.61
CA CYS A 464 34.26 4.58 65.43
C CYS A 464 33.37 3.36 65.16
N LEU A 465 32.97 2.60 66.17
CA LEU A 465 32.00 1.50 66.03
C LEU A 465 30.63 2.00 65.51
N LEU A 466 30.15 3.13 66.07
CA LEU A 466 28.90 3.74 65.62
C LEU A 466 28.99 4.11 64.10
N ILE A 467 30.10 4.75 63.69
CA ILE A 467 30.36 5.10 62.29
C ILE A 467 30.37 3.85 61.42
N THR A 468 31.04 2.74 61.84
CA THR A 468 31.06 1.51 61.04
C THR A 468 29.65 0.91 60.83
N VAL A 469 28.83 0.90 61.89
CA VAL A 469 27.45 0.42 61.81
C VAL A 469 26.60 1.32 60.88
N LEU A 470 26.72 2.64 61.07
CA LEU A 470 25.99 3.60 60.23
C LEU A 470 26.41 3.47 58.75
N CYS A 471 27.71 3.39 58.46
CA CYS A 471 28.20 3.15 57.11
C CYS A 471 27.70 1.81 56.51
N ALA A 472 27.65 0.75 57.33
CA ALA A 472 27.12 -0.53 56.86
C ALA A 472 25.62 -0.50 56.57
N CYS A 473 24.82 0.17 57.43
CA CYS A 473 23.37 0.34 57.21
C CYS A 473 23.06 1.20 55.98
N THR A 474 23.74 2.34 55.82
CA THR A 474 23.58 3.23 54.68
C THR A 474 24.03 2.54 53.38
N SER A 475 25.14 1.82 53.39
CA SER A 475 25.60 1.04 52.22
C SER A 475 24.61 -0.04 51.82
N ARG A 476 23.98 -0.74 52.78
CA ARG A 476 22.91 -1.71 52.47
C ARG A 476 21.65 -1.04 51.84
N ALA A 477 21.26 0.12 52.36
CA ALA A 477 20.13 0.88 51.83
C ALA A 477 20.41 1.34 50.39
N VAL A 478 21.60 1.91 50.16
CA VAL A 478 22.05 2.34 48.83
C VAL A 478 22.14 1.17 47.85
N ALA A 479 22.66 0.03 48.26
CA ALA A 479 22.74 -1.17 47.41
C ALA A 479 21.37 -1.68 47.01
N ARG A 480 20.39 -1.71 47.94
CA ARG A 480 19.00 -2.10 47.66
C ARG A 480 18.32 -1.13 46.70
N TRP A 481 18.48 0.16 46.93
CA TRP A 481 17.94 1.19 46.03
C TRP A 481 18.54 1.10 44.64
N ALA A 482 19.85 0.95 44.52
CA ALA A 482 20.53 0.80 43.23
C ALA A 482 20.09 -0.48 42.49
N ALA A 483 19.93 -1.59 43.19
CA ALA A 483 19.44 -2.85 42.66
C ALA A 483 18.00 -2.71 42.11
N SER A 484 17.10 -2.11 42.89
CA SER A 484 15.71 -1.90 42.45
C SER A 484 15.61 -0.92 41.25
N ARG A 485 16.47 0.11 41.21
CA ARG A 485 16.56 1.03 40.09
C ARG A 485 17.08 0.32 38.83
N ARG A 486 18.15 -0.44 38.93
CA ARG A 486 18.72 -1.22 37.79
C ARG A 486 17.73 -2.26 37.26
N ARG A 487 17.03 -2.98 38.17
CA ARG A 487 15.97 -3.91 37.76
C ARG A 487 14.91 -3.22 36.90
N ARG A 488 14.45 -2.02 37.33
CA ARG A 488 13.43 -1.26 36.56
C ARG A 488 13.94 -0.77 35.21
N VAL A 489 15.21 -0.34 35.13
CA VAL A 489 15.82 0.11 33.88
C VAL A 489 15.95 -1.07 32.91
N VAL A 490 16.58 -2.17 33.35
CA VAL A 490 16.75 -3.37 32.52
C VAL A 490 15.41 -3.91 32.03
N MET A 491 14.39 -3.98 32.93
CA MET A 491 13.06 -4.43 32.54
C MET A 491 12.43 -3.51 31.49
N ARG A 492 12.64 -2.19 31.58
CA ARG A 492 12.14 -1.24 30.58
C ARG A 492 12.83 -1.43 29.24
N ASP A 493 14.17 -1.57 29.26
CA ASP A 493 14.97 -1.73 28.03
C ASP A 493 14.62 -3.04 27.32
N LEU A 494 14.49 -4.14 28.07
CA LEU A 494 14.07 -5.44 27.55
C LEU A 494 12.64 -5.42 26.96
N ARG A 495 11.70 -4.74 27.63
CA ARG A 495 10.36 -4.53 27.09
C ARG A 495 10.38 -3.70 25.81
N GLY A 496 11.31 -2.72 25.71
CA GLY A 496 11.51 -1.94 24.49
C GLY A 496 11.93 -2.83 23.32
N LEU A 497 12.97 -3.65 23.50
CA LEU A 497 13.43 -4.59 22.47
C LEU A 497 12.34 -5.58 22.05
N CYS A 498 11.61 -6.15 23.02
CA CYS A 498 10.49 -7.06 22.71
C CYS A 498 9.35 -6.34 22.00
N ARG A 499 9.07 -5.08 22.34
CA ARG A 499 8.09 -4.25 21.62
C ARG A 499 8.47 -4.06 20.16
N ASP A 500 9.73 -3.75 19.89
CA ASP A 500 10.23 -3.53 18.52
C ASP A 500 10.19 -4.83 17.70
N ALA A 501 10.48 -5.98 18.31
CA ALA A 501 10.33 -7.30 17.69
C ALA A 501 8.85 -7.60 17.36
N VAL A 502 7.93 -7.33 18.28
CA VAL A 502 6.48 -7.50 18.07
C VAL A 502 5.96 -6.54 16.98
N ASP A 503 6.40 -5.28 16.99
CA ASP A 503 5.98 -4.32 15.96
C ASP A 503 6.40 -4.79 14.57
N ARG A 504 7.64 -5.24 14.42
CA ARG A 504 8.20 -5.69 13.15
C ARG A 504 7.59 -7.01 12.66
N LEU A 505 7.42 -7.99 13.54
CA LEU A 505 7.01 -9.35 13.15
C LEU A 505 5.50 -9.57 13.17
N VAL A 506 4.76 -8.86 14.01
CA VAL A 506 3.31 -9.04 14.18
C VAL A 506 2.55 -7.84 13.62
N VAL A 507 2.87 -6.63 14.07
CA VAL A 507 2.05 -5.44 13.76
C VAL A 507 2.27 -4.94 12.33
N ALA A 508 3.50 -4.89 11.84
CA ALA A 508 3.78 -4.43 10.48
C ALA A 508 3.15 -5.34 9.40
N PRO A 509 3.27 -6.69 9.48
CA PRO A 509 2.57 -7.58 8.57
C PRO A 509 1.03 -7.51 8.69
N LEU A 510 0.52 -7.31 9.91
CA LEU A 510 -0.91 -7.12 10.16
C LEU A 510 -1.42 -5.84 9.49
N ARG A 511 -0.70 -4.72 9.60
CA ARG A 511 -1.02 -3.46 8.91
C ARG A 511 -1.03 -3.62 7.39
N SER A 512 -0.09 -4.36 6.85
CA SER A 512 -0.03 -4.62 5.40
C SER A 512 -1.26 -5.38 4.91
N GLU A 513 -1.70 -6.38 5.64
CA GLU A 513 -2.91 -7.14 5.34
C GLU A 513 -4.19 -6.31 5.54
N ASP A 514 -4.27 -5.52 6.60
CA ASP A 514 -5.37 -4.60 6.85
C ASP A 514 -5.50 -3.54 5.74
N ASN A 515 -4.39 -2.93 5.33
CA ASN A 515 -4.37 -1.96 4.23
C ASN A 515 -4.86 -2.57 2.92
N ARG A 516 -4.51 -3.83 2.63
CA ARG A 516 -5.02 -4.57 1.46
C ARG A 516 -6.54 -4.68 1.51
N GLN A 517 -7.10 -5.11 2.63
CA GLN A 517 -8.55 -5.28 2.82
C GLN A 517 -9.30 -3.93 2.73
N VAL A 518 -8.76 -2.89 3.36
CA VAL A 518 -9.32 -1.53 3.30
C VAL A 518 -9.28 -0.99 1.86
N THR A 519 -8.21 -1.23 1.12
CA THR A 519 -8.08 -0.81 -0.29
C THR A 519 -9.18 -1.45 -1.13
N ILE A 520 -9.36 -2.77 -1.04
CA ILE A 520 -10.42 -3.49 -1.77
C ILE A 520 -11.80 -2.92 -1.42
N ALA A 521 -12.13 -2.83 -0.14
CA ALA A 521 -13.44 -2.36 0.31
C ALA A 521 -13.71 -0.90 -0.07
N SER A 522 -12.71 -0.03 0.07
CA SER A 522 -12.86 1.40 -0.26
C SER A 522 -13.04 1.64 -1.75
N PHE A 523 -12.40 0.82 -2.57
CA PHE A 523 -12.57 0.84 -4.02
C PHE A 523 -14.00 0.43 -4.40
N LEU A 524 -14.46 -0.73 -3.92
CA LEU A 524 -15.79 -1.24 -4.22
C LEU A 524 -16.91 -0.29 -3.76
N ALA A 525 -16.70 0.41 -2.65
CA ALA A 525 -17.65 1.42 -2.16
C ALA A 525 -17.71 2.70 -3.01
N ARG A 526 -16.70 2.97 -3.84
CA ARG A 526 -16.61 4.18 -4.68
C ARG A 526 -16.89 3.91 -6.16
N LEU A 527 -17.01 2.66 -6.57
CA LEU A 527 -17.23 2.34 -7.99
C LEU A 527 -18.56 2.96 -8.46
N PRO A 528 -18.56 3.90 -9.40
CA PRO A 528 -19.76 4.57 -9.90
C PRO A 528 -20.41 3.69 -10.97
N LEU A 529 -20.94 2.56 -10.59
CA LEU A 529 -21.58 1.61 -11.52
C LEU A 529 -23.11 1.68 -11.44
#